data_4df44496e8284c461a3cf0afe6dbbe63
#
_entry.id   4df44496e8284c461a3cf0afe6dbbe63
#
_cell.length_a   1.000
_cell.length_b   1.000
_cell.length_c   1.000
_cell.angle_alpha   90.00
_cell.angle_beta   90.00
_cell.angle_gamma   90.00
#
_symmetry.space_group_name_H-M   'P 1'
#
loop_
_entity.id
_entity.type
_entity.pdbx_description
1 polymer ?
#
loop_
_entity_poly.entity_id
_entity_poly.type
_entity_poly.pdbx_seq_one_letter_code
_entity_poly.pdbx_strand_id
1 'polypeptide(L)' 'MLRYWKDIPPLKSLLALEAVARHASFSQAAEELNVSQSAISHAVNTAESFLGAVLVDRT' A
#
# COMPACT_ATOMS: atom_id res chain seq x y z
N MET A 1 -8.27 20.25 -11.07
CA MET A 1 -8.69 19.64 -9.85
C MET A 1 -8.23 18.21 -9.66
N LEU A 2 -8.33 17.41 -10.66
CA LEU A 2 -7.93 16.02 -10.52
C LEU A 2 -6.47 15.76 -10.82
N ARG A 3 -5.68 16.78 -10.89
CA ARG A 3 -4.28 16.59 -11.14
C ARG A 3 -3.60 15.80 -10.01
N TYR A 4 -4.23 15.78 -8.83
CA TYR A 4 -3.66 15.06 -7.71
C TYR A 4 -3.87 13.57 -7.78
N TRP A 5 -4.79 13.13 -8.61
CA TRP A 5 -5.07 11.71 -8.63
C TRP A 5 -3.89 10.90 -9.14
N LYS A 6 -2.99 11.56 -9.88
CA LYS A 6 -1.77 10.89 -10.33
C LYS A 6 -0.80 10.64 -9.19
N ASP A 7 -0.94 11.41 -8.13
CA ASP A 7 -0.07 11.30 -6.99
C ASP A 7 -0.61 10.36 -5.93
N ILE A 8 -1.71 9.70 -6.24
CA ILE A 8 -2.32 8.74 -5.32
C ILE A 8 -1.77 7.37 -5.64
N PRO A 9 -1.35 6.60 -4.63
CA PRO A 9 -0.86 5.25 -4.92
C PRO A 9 -1.96 4.40 -5.53
N PRO A 10 -1.58 3.36 -6.28
CA PRO A 10 -2.59 2.47 -6.85
C PRO A 10 -3.50 1.94 -5.77
N LEU A 11 -4.77 1.76 -6.11
CA LEU A 11 -5.73 1.27 -5.16
C LEU A 11 -5.29 -0.05 -4.55
N LYS A 12 -4.71 -0.93 -5.35
CA LYS A 12 -4.24 -2.22 -4.84
C LYS A 12 -3.22 -2.06 -3.73
N SER A 13 -2.33 -1.06 -3.86
CA SER A 13 -1.32 -0.83 -2.84
C SER A 13 -1.96 -0.35 -1.55
N LEU A 14 -2.95 0.51 -1.65
CA LEU A 14 -3.65 0.98 -0.47
C LEU A 14 -4.44 -0.13 0.20
N LEU A 15 -5.07 -0.99 -0.59
CA LEU A 15 -5.81 -2.11 -0.03
C LEU A 15 -4.87 -3.07 0.69
N ALA A 16 -3.70 -3.32 0.11
CA ALA A 16 -2.72 -4.20 0.74
C ALA A 16 -2.24 -3.62 2.06
N LEU A 17 -1.94 -2.33 2.06
CA LEU A 17 -1.48 -1.67 3.27
C LEU A 17 -2.54 -1.73 4.37
N GLU A 18 -3.78 -1.49 4.01
CA GLU A 18 -4.87 -1.52 4.97
C GLU A 18 -5.05 -2.93 5.54
N ALA A 19 -5.01 -3.94 4.68
CA ALA A 19 -5.19 -5.31 5.13
C ALA A 19 -4.06 -5.75 6.06
N VAL A 20 -2.82 -5.39 5.72
CA VAL A 20 -1.69 -5.73 6.57
C VAL A 20 -1.81 -5.04 7.93
N ALA A 21 -2.21 -3.79 7.93
CA ALA A 21 -2.37 -3.04 9.18
C ALA A 21 -3.48 -3.65 10.05
N ARG A 22 -4.57 -4.04 9.42
CA ARG A 22 -5.71 -4.57 10.14
C ARG A 22 -5.42 -5.95 10.71
N HIS A 23 -4.75 -6.80 9.92
CA HIS A 23 -4.42 -8.15 10.37
C HIS A 23 -3.12 -8.23 11.16
N ALA A 24 -2.27 -7.23 11.02
CA ALA A 24 -0.91 -7.24 11.56
C ALA A 24 -0.15 -8.46 11.03
N SER A 25 -0.42 -8.85 9.78
CA SER A 25 0.16 -10.05 9.21
C SER A 25 0.10 -9.99 7.69
N PHE A 26 1.25 -10.16 7.06
CA PHE A 26 1.32 -10.22 5.60
C PHE A 26 0.61 -11.46 5.08
N SER A 27 0.76 -12.55 5.80
CA SER A 27 0.17 -13.81 5.41
C SER A 27 -1.36 -13.73 5.39
N GLN A 28 -1.92 -13.18 6.43
CA GLN A 28 -3.37 -13.06 6.52
C GLN A 28 -3.91 -12.03 5.53
N ALA A 29 -3.18 -10.96 5.31
CA ALA A 29 -3.58 -9.98 4.32
C ALA A 29 -3.62 -10.61 2.93
N ALA A 30 -2.61 -11.43 2.62
CA ALA A 30 -2.55 -12.10 1.33
C ALA A 30 -3.75 -13.03 1.16
N GLU A 31 -4.11 -13.74 2.21
CA GLU A 31 -5.26 -14.63 2.16
C GLU A 31 -6.54 -13.84 1.91
N GLU A 32 -6.71 -12.76 2.63
CA GLU A 32 -7.91 -11.96 2.47
C GLU A 32 -8.05 -11.43 1.05
N LEU A 33 -6.95 -10.96 0.48
CA LEU A 33 -6.98 -10.35 -0.85
C LEU A 33 -6.77 -11.37 -1.95
N ASN A 34 -6.57 -12.63 -1.57
CA ASN A 34 -6.44 -13.73 -2.51
C ASN A 34 -5.26 -13.52 -3.47
N VAL A 35 -4.13 -13.15 -2.90
CA VAL A 35 -2.89 -12.95 -3.64
C VAL A 35 -1.75 -13.58 -2.87
N SER A 36 -0.55 -13.59 -3.45
CA SER A 36 0.62 -14.14 -2.78
C SER A 36 1.17 -13.13 -1.78
N GLN A 37 1.95 -13.64 -0.82
CA GLN A 37 2.62 -12.75 0.13
C GLN A 37 3.60 -11.82 -0.58
N SER A 38 4.25 -12.32 -1.64
CA SER A 38 5.15 -11.49 -2.42
C SER A 38 4.41 -10.30 -3.03
N ALA A 39 3.21 -10.55 -3.52
CA ALA A 39 2.40 -9.48 -4.09
C ALA A 39 2.02 -8.46 -3.02
N ILE A 40 1.67 -8.93 -1.83
CA ILE A 40 1.34 -8.03 -0.72
C ILE A 40 2.57 -7.21 -0.34
N SER A 41 3.71 -7.86 -0.20
CA SER A 41 4.94 -7.17 0.19
C SER A 41 5.28 -6.09 -0.83
N HIS A 42 5.17 -6.41 -2.11
CA HIS A 42 5.46 -5.45 -3.16
C HIS A 42 4.47 -4.27 -3.10
N ALA A 43 3.19 -4.58 -2.92
CA ALA A 43 2.18 -3.54 -2.86
C ALA A 43 2.36 -2.62 -1.66
N VAL A 44 2.70 -3.20 -0.50
CA VAL A 44 2.94 -2.41 0.70
C VAL A 44 4.16 -1.52 0.52
N ASN A 45 5.22 -2.08 -0.07
CA ASN A 45 6.42 -1.29 -0.33
C ASN A 45 6.12 -0.12 -1.27
N THR A 46 5.29 -0.37 -2.28
CA THR A 46 4.90 0.68 -3.20
C THR A 46 4.15 1.79 -2.47
N ALA A 47 3.19 1.40 -1.61
CA ALA A 47 2.42 2.38 -0.86
C ALA A 47 3.30 3.15 0.10
N GLU A 48 4.20 2.46 0.78
CA GLU A 48 5.08 3.10 1.75
C GLU A 48 6.05 4.07 1.07
N SER A 49 6.57 3.68 -0.08
CA SER A 49 7.43 4.57 -0.84
C SER A 49 6.70 5.83 -1.23
N PHE A 50 5.47 5.67 -1.67
CA PHE A 50 4.68 6.80 -2.09
C PHE A 50 4.42 7.73 -0.90
N LEU A 51 3.96 7.16 0.20
CA LEU A 51 3.67 7.95 1.40
C LEU A 51 4.92 8.52 2.01
N GLY A 52 6.01 7.77 1.96
CA GLY A 52 7.28 8.25 2.46
C GLY A 52 7.76 9.46 1.71
N ALA A 53 7.60 9.47 0.39
CA ALA A 53 8.00 10.61 -0.41
C ALA A 53 7.17 11.84 -0.02
N VAL A 54 5.88 11.63 0.21
CA VAL A 54 5.01 12.75 0.62
C VAL A 54 5.41 13.27 1.99
N LEU A 55 5.67 12.36 2.93
CA LEU A 55 6.00 12.76 4.30
C LEU A 55 7.37 13.40 4.38
N VAL A 56 8.34 12.84 3.68
CA VAL A 56 9.69 13.38 3.70
C VAL A 56 9.73 14.76 3.07
N ASP A 57 8.92 14.96 2.07
CA ASP A 57 8.84 16.25 1.40
C ASP A 57 8.46 17.36 2.34
N ARG A 58 7.77 17.01 3.39
CA ARG A 58 7.32 17.98 4.31
C ARG A 58 8.34 18.35 5.31
N THR A 59 9.30 17.53 5.48
CA THR A 59 10.33 17.83 6.45
C THR A 59 11.48 18.52 5.79
#